data_edf9da5fa46014102741a5199f8a7d60
#
_entry.id   edf9da5fa46014102741a5199f8a7d60
#
_cell.length_a   1.000
_cell.length_b   1.000
_cell.length_c   1.000
_cell.angle_alpha   90.00
_cell.angle_beta   90.00
_cell.angle_gamma   90.00
#
_symmetry.space_group_name_H-M   'P 1'
#
loop_
_entity.id
_entity.type
_entity.pdbx_description
1 polymer ?
#
loop_
_entity_poly.entity_id
_entity_poly.type
_entity_poly.pdbx_seq_one_letter_code
_entity_poly.pdbx_strand_id
1 'polypeptide(L)'
;IINSYAKSFFKDKKITLAIARAGNVIGGGDWSQDRIIPDCFKSWSKNRKINIRSPHSTRPWQHVLDVVRGYLVLAIKLKNIKLNNEAFNFGPKNSQNKNVLELVKEIKRNWKNAKWKINTKSRLKNKESNLLKLNSNKAEKYLNWSPILNFKDSVKFTTNWYKDYFEKGKKLTRSISKNNIIRYNDI
;
A
#
# COMPACT_ATOMS: atom_id res chain seq x y z
N ILE A 1 -1.54 0.14 24.16
CA ILE A 1 -2.19 -1.17 24.27
C ILE A 1 -1.18 -2.29 24.02
N ILE A 2 -0.57 -2.44 22.79
CA ILE A 2 0.32 -3.57 22.47
C ILE A 2 1.50 -3.68 23.44
N ASN A 3 2.22 -2.59 23.70
CA ASN A 3 3.35 -2.59 24.64
C ASN A 3 2.93 -2.90 26.09
N SER A 4 1.76 -2.43 26.53
CA SER A 4 1.23 -2.76 27.86
C SER A 4 0.90 -4.23 27.94
N TYR A 5 0.25 -4.79 26.90
CA TYR A 5 -0.05 -6.21 26.83
C TYR A 5 1.23 -7.07 26.85
N ALA A 6 2.24 -6.69 26.07
CA ALA A 6 3.52 -7.40 26.05
C ALA A 6 4.20 -7.43 27.42
N LYS A 7 4.23 -6.30 28.13
CA LYS A 7 4.80 -6.20 29.48
C LYS A 7 4.03 -7.05 30.51
N SER A 8 2.71 -7.12 30.39
CA SER A 8 1.86 -7.86 31.33
C SER A 8 1.85 -9.36 31.11
N PHE A 9 1.94 -9.81 29.85
CA PHE A 9 1.69 -11.22 29.52
C PHE A 9 2.87 -11.95 28.90
N PHE A 10 3.90 -11.23 28.40
CA PHE A 10 5.03 -11.83 27.69
C PHE A 10 6.37 -11.67 28.42
N LYS A 11 6.39 -10.95 29.57
CA LYS A 11 7.62 -10.62 30.30
C LYS A 11 8.47 -11.86 30.61
N ASP A 12 7.81 -12.93 31.04
CA ASP A 12 8.48 -14.18 31.49
C ASP A 12 8.42 -15.29 30.42
N LYS A 13 7.96 -14.94 29.20
CA LYS A 13 7.87 -15.88 28.09
C LYS A 13 8.96 -15.57 27.07
N LYS A 14 9.53 -16.59 26.44
CA LYS A 14 10.48 -16.45 25.32
C LYS A 14 9.77 -15.98 24.02
N ILE A 15 8.95 -14.92 24.13
CA ILE A 15 8.20 -14.34 23.02
C ILE A 15 8.79 -12.98 22.71
N THR A 16 9.21 -12.78 21.46
CA THR A 16 9.58 -11.47 20.92
C THR A 16 8.43 -10.88 20.13
N LEU A 17 8.16 -9.60 20.33
CA LEU A 17 7.08 -8.86 19.71
C LEU A 17 7.65 -7.61 19.04
N ALA A 18 7.17 -7.28 17.85
CA ALA A 18 7.36 -5.96 17.26
C ALA A 18 6.07 -5.47 16.59
N ILE A 19 5.97 -4.17 16.42
CA ILE A 19 4.81 -3.52 15.80
C ILE A 19 5.20 -3.10 14.39
N ALA A 20 4.50 -3.63 13.39
CA ALA A 20 4.63 -3.22 12.00
C ALA A 20 3.47 -2.32 11.59
N ARG A 21 3.78 -1.14 11.04
CA ARG A 21 2.79 -0.18 10.53
C ARG A 21 3.11 0.16 9.08
N ALA A 22 2.11 0.12 8.21
CA ALA A 22 2.24 0.50 6.81
C ALA A 22 1.39 1.73 6.48
N GLY A 23 1.78 2.46 5.45
CA GLY A 23 1.00 3.57 4.90
C GLY A 23 -0.13 3.10 3.98
N ASN A 24 -0.50 3.94 3.01
CA ASN A 24 -1.51 3.59 2.03
C ASN A 24 -0.98 2.54 1.05
N VAL A 25 -1.34 1.29 1.31
CA VAL A 25 -0.91 0.14 0.52
C VAL A 25 -1.81 -0.04 -0.67
N ILE A 26 -1.21 -0.20 -1.85
CA ILE A 26 -1.88 -0.51 -3.12
C ILE A 26 -1.35 -1.82 -3.69
N GLY A 27 -2.19 -2.52 -4.44
CA GLY A 27 -1.83 -3.80 -5.06
C GLY A 27 -3.05 -4.44 -5.70
N GLY A 28 -2.83 -5.53 -6.39
CA GLY A 28 -3.92 -6.31 -6.96
C GLY A 28 -4.71 -7.08 -5.92
N GLY A 29 -5.97 -7.40 -6.23
CA GLY A 29 -6.82 -8.24 -5.39
C GLY A 29 -7.51 -7.54 -4.22
N ASP A 30 -7.35 -6.24 -4.04
CA ASP A 30 -8.15 -5.46 -3.10
C ASP A 30 -9.52 -5.16 -3.72
N TRP A 31 -10.59 -5.57 -3.03
CA TRP A 31 -11.97 -5.34 -3.43
C TRP A 31 -12.77 -4.59 -2.37
N SER A 32 -12.09 -4.00 -1.38
CA SER A 32 -12.72 -3.24 -0.29
C SER A 32 -13.51 -2.05 -0.83
N GLN A 33 -14.58 -1.70 -0.12
CA GLN A 33 -15.40 -0.53 -0.44
C GLN A 33 -14.71 0.75 0.04
N ASP A 34 -15.07 1.87 -0.56
CA ASP A 34 -14.59 3.22 -0.20
C ASP A 34 -13.06 3.40 -0.28
N ARG A 35 -12.38 2.54 -1.04
CA ARG A 35 -10.96 2.70 -1.36
C ARG A 35 -10.78 3.08 -2.82
N ILE A 36 -9.94 4.10 -3.05
CA ILE A 36 -9.76 4.70 -4.37
C ILE A 36 -9.34 3.68 -5.45
N ILE A 37 -8.43 2.75 -5.15
CA ILE A 37 -7.94 1.77 -6.13
C ILE A 37 -9.03 0.78 -6.54
N PRO A 38 -9.67 0.02 -5.63
CA PRO A 38 -10.78 -0.86 -5.99
C PRO A 38 -11.93 -0.13 -6.70
N ASP A 39 -12.29 1.06 -6.23
CA ASP A 39 -13.39 1.85 -6.81
C ASP A 39 -13.09 2.28 -8.24
N CYS A 40 -11.83 2.66 -8.52
CA CYS A 40 -11.36 2.95 -9.87
C CYS A 40 -11.58 1.76 -10.80
N PHE A 41 -11.00 0.62 -10.48
CA PHE A 41 -11.01 -0.54 -11.37
C PHE A 41 -12.40 -1.17 -11.51
N LYS A 42 -13.20 -1.24 -10.42
CA LYS A 42 -14.60 -1.67 -10.49
C LYS A 42 -15.45 -0.78 -11.40
N SER A 43 -15.22 0.52 -11.40
CA SER A 43 -15.99 1.47 -12.23
C SER A 43 -15.51 1.45 -13.67
N TRP A 44 -14.20 1.51 -13.89
CA TRP A 44 -13.64 1.59 -15.24
C TRP A 44 -13.78 0.29 -16.05
N SER A 45 -13.77 -0.88 -15.40
CA SER A 45 -14.09 -2.15 -16.07
C SER A 45 -15.51 -2.18 -16.63
N LYS A 46 -16.43 -1.39 -16.04
CA LYS A 46 -17.80 -1.19 -16.52
C LYS A 46 -17.96 0.11 -17.33
N ASN A 47 -16.86 0.69 -17.79
CA ASN A 47 -16.83 1.97 -18.54
C ASN A 47 -17.50 3.15 -17.81
N ARG A 48 -17.57 3.12 -16.48
CA ARG A 48 -18.18 4.16 -15.63
C ARG A 48 -17.14 5.16 -15.14
N LYS A 49 -17.56 6.42 -14.89
CA LYS A 49 -16.71 7.45 -14.25
C LYS A 49 -16.70 7.25 -12.73
N ILE A 50 -15.57 7.51 -12.09
CA ILE A 50 -15.48 7.60 -10.63
C ILE A 50 -15.61 9.05 -10.16
N ASN A 51 -16.04 9.24 -8.91
CA ASN A 51 -16.07 10.53 -8.25
C ASN A 51 -14.91 10.63 -7.25
N ILE A 52 -13.98 11.56 -7.49
CA ILE A 52 -12.87 11.83 -6.57
C ILE A 52 -13.33 12.87 -5.54
N ARG A 53 -13.37 12.47 -4.27
CA ARG A 53 -13.81 13.33 -3.16
C ARG A 53 -12.72 14.31 -2.70
N SER A 54 -11.49 13.82 -2.53
CA SER A 54 -10.35 14.58 -1.98
C SER A 54 -9.12 14.51 -2.91
N PRO A 55 -9.14 15.19 -4.08
CA PRO A 55 -8.12 15.04 -5.13
C PRO A 55 -6.73 15.49 -4.69
N HIS A 56 -6.64 16.45 -3.76
CA HIS A 56 -5.39 17.04 -3.29
C HIS A 56 -4.83 16.40 -2.03
N SER A 57 -5.55 15.46 -1.41
CA SER A 57 -5.05 14.75 -0.23
C SER A 57 -3.84 13.89 -0.59
N THR A 58 -2.72 14.15 0.08
CA THR A 58 -1.45 13.43 -0.12
C THR A 58 -1.42 12.17 0.73
N ARG A 59 -0.96 11.07 0.14
CA ARG A 59 -0.84 9.78 0.81
C ARG A 59 0.50 9.12 0.48
N PRO A 60 1.08 8.37 1.41
CA PRO A 60 2.29 7.58 1.20
C PRO A 60 1.96 6.27 0.47
N TRP A 61 1.72 6.37 -0.85
CA TRP A 61 1.40 5.22 -1.68
C TRP A 61 2.57 4.26 -1.81
N GLN A 62 2.36 2.98 -1.51
CA GLN A 62 3.36 1.94 -1.66
C GLN A 62 2.73 0.62 -2.11
N HIS A 63 3.52 -0.22 -2.74
CA HIS A 63 3.03 -1.52 -3.20
C HIS A 63 3.00 -2.55 -2.07
N VAL A 64 1.99 -3.43 -2.10
CA VAL A 64 1.79 -4.48 -1.10
C VAL A 64 3.01 -5.40 -0.96
N LEU A 65 3.72 -5.70 -2.05
CA LEU A 65 4.89 -6.58 -2.01
C LEU A 65 6.05 -5.96 -1.23
N ASP A 66 6.27 -4.65 -1.30
CA ASP A 66 7.25 -3.96 -0.45
C ASP A 66 6.90 -4.09 1.03
N VAL A 67 5.62 -3.93 1.37
CA VAL A 67 5.14 -4.06 2.75
C VAL A 67 5.32 -5.47 3.27
N VAL A 68 4.88 -6.47 2.50
CA VAL A 68 5.01 -7.89 2.86
C VAL A 68 6.47 -8.26 3.05
N ARG A 69 7.36 -7.85 2.12
CA ARG A 69 8.81 -8.04 2.27
C ARG A 69 9.33 -7.42 3.56
N GLY A 70 8.87 -6.19 3.89
CA GLY A 70 9.25 -5.53 5.14
C GLY A 70 8.82 -6.31 6.38
N TYR A 71 7.62 -6.85 6.39
CA TYR A 71 7.11 -7.67 7.49
C TYR A 71 7.88 -8.98 7.64
N LEU A 72 8.22 -9.63 6.53
CA LEU A 72 9.06 -10.85 6.55
C LEU A 72 10.47 -10.56 7.06
N VAL A 73 11.10 -9.47 6.61
CA VAL A 73 12.42 -9.05 7.11
C VAL A 73 12.36 -8.75 8.60
N LEU A 74 11.33 -8.05 9.09
CA LEU A 74 11.14 -7.81 10.51
C LEU A 74 10.99 -9.12 11.28
N ALA A 75 10.17 -10.04 10.82
CA ALA A 75 9.97 -11.34 11.47
C ALA A 75 11.27 -12.14 11.59
N ILE A 76 12.07 -12.18 10.53
CA ILE A 76 13.39 -12.85 10.55
C ILE A 76 14.34 -12.19 11.57
N LYS A 77 14.36 -10.85 11.60
CA LYS A 77 15.25 -10.09 12.51
C LYS A 77 14.79 -10.03 13.95
N LEU A 78 13.54 -10.40 14.25
CA LEU A 78 13.02 -10.47 15.63
C LEU A 78 13.73 -11.52 16.51
N LYS A 79 14.54 -12.39 15.94
CA LYS A 79 15.49 -13.23 16.73
C LYS A 79 16.47 -12.36 17.56
N ASN A 80 16.73 -11.12 17.14
CA ASN A 80 17.51 -10.16 17.90
C ASN A 80 16.64 -9.50 18.98
N ILE A 81 16.90 -9.83 20.23
CA ILE A 81 16.17 -9.33 21.40
C ILE A 81 16.12 -7.78 21.49
N LYS A 82 17.11 -7.07 20.91
CA LYS A 82 17.13 -5.60 20.87
C LYS A 82 15.98 -4.99 20.07
N LEU A 83 15.30 -5.78 19.25
CA LEU A 83 14.13 -5.34 18.47
C LEU A 83 12.81 -5.62 19.20
N ASN A 84 12.86 -6.23 20.38
CA ASN A 84 11.67 -6.57 21.15
C ASN A 84 10.93 -5.29 21.60
N ASN A 85 9.61 -5.30 21.46
CA ASN A 85 8.70 -4.18 21.74
C ASN A 85 8.92 -2.93 20.88
N GLU A 86 9.73 -3.02 19.83
CA GLU A 86 9.97 -1.92 18.92
C GLU A 86 8.87 -1.78 17.87
N ALA A 87 8.64 -0.53 17.42
CA ALA A 87 7.69 -0.24 16.35
C ALA A 87 8.41 0.25 15.09
N PHE A 88 8.03 -0.33 13.96
CA PHE A 88 8.59 -0.01 12.65
C PHE A 88 7.49 0.46 11.69
N ASN A 89 7.79 1.52 10.96
CA ASN A 89 6.96 1.99 9.87
C ASN A 89 7.56 1.50 8.54
N PHE A 90 6.70 1.03 7.65
CA PHE A 90 7.04 0.63 6.29
C PHE A 90 6.30 1.55 5.32
N GLY A 91 7.03 2.39 4.60
CA GLY A 91 6.46 3.41 3.73
C GLY A 91 7.37 3.74 2.55
N PRO A 92 6.86 4.49 1.55
CA PRO A 92 7.66 4.94 0.44
C PRO A 92 8.70 5.96 0.90
N LYS A 93 9.73 6.19 0.09
CA LYS A 93 10.67 7.31 0.32
C LYS A 93 9.88 8.63 0.37
N ASN A 94 10.28 9.55 1.26
CA ASN A 94 9.56 10.82 1.47
C ASN A 94 9.34 11.65 0.20
N SER A 95 10.26 11.58 -0.76
CA SER A 95 10.16 12.24 -2.07
C SER A 95 9.04 11.70 -2.97
N GLN A 96 8.41 10.57 -2.61
CA GLN A 96 7.43 9.87 -3.44
C GLN A 96 5.99 10.04 -2.97
N ASN A 97 5.73 10.91 -1.99
CA ASN A 97 4.37 11.21 -1.57
C ASN A 97 3.60 11.90 -2.70
N LYS A 98 2.46 11.34 -3.07
CA LYS A 98 1.62 11.80 -4.18
C LYS A 98 0.18 11.97 -3.73
N ASN A 99 -0.52 12.97 -4.31
CA ASN A 99 -1.93 13.17 -4.02
C ASN A 99 -2.81 12.18 -4.83
N VAL A 100 -4.09 12.11 -4.46
CA VAL A 100 -5.05 11.20 -5.10
C VAL A 100 -5.20 11.47 -6.60
N LEU A 101 -5.16 12.74 -7.03
CA LEU A 101 -5.28 13.09 -8.44
C LEU A 101 -4.05 12.63 -9.25
N GLU A 102 -2.84 12.76 -8.68
CA GLU A 102 -1.61 12.23 -9.28
C GLU A 102 -1.67 10.71 -9.41
N LEU A 103 -2.19 10.01 -8.39
CA LEU A 103 -2.40 8.56 -8.45
C LEU A 103 -3.31 8.18 -9.61
N VAL A 104 -4.48 8.81 -9.72
CA VAL A 104 -5.46 8.50 -10.79
C VAL A 104 -4.90 8.84 -12.17
N LYS A 105 -4.17 9.94 -12.32
CA LYS A 105 -3.48 10.30 -13.57
C LYS A 105 -2.41 9.26 -13.95
N GLU A 106 -1.67 8.72 -12.97
CA GLU A 106 -0.65 7.70 -13.23
C GLU A 106 -1.30 6.37 -13.63
N ILE A 107 -2.41 5.97 -12.99
CA ILE A 107 -3.17 4.78 -13.40
C ILE A 107 -3.66 4.93 -14.85
N LYS A 108 -4.15 6.12 -15.25
CA LYS A 108 -4.62 6.37 -16.62
C LYS A 108 -3.56 6.08 -17.69
N ARG A 109 -2.28 6.26 -17.40
CA ARG A 109 -1.20 5.93 -18.36
C ARG A 109 -1.19 4.45 -18.73
N ASN A 110 -1.63 3.59 -17.81
CA ASN A 110 -1.66 2.15 -17.99
C ASN A 110 -3.08 1.58 -18.22
N TRP A 111 -4.13 2.39 -17.99
CA TRP A 111 -5.53 2.04 -18.16
C TRP A 111 -6.26 3.09 -19.00
N LYS A 112 -6.33 2.88 -20.32
CA LYS A 112 -6.83 3.88 -21.30
C LYS A 112 -8.24 4.41 -21.00
N ASN A 113 -9.13 3.55 -20.50
CA ASN A 113 -10.55 3.89 -20.24
C ASN A 113 -10.78 4.56 -18.87
N ALA A 114 -9.73 4.99 -18.17
CA ALA A 114 -9.87 5.69 -16.90
C ALA A 114 -10.57 7.04 -17.07
N LYS A 115 -11.71 7.20 -16.38
CA LYS A 115 -12.55 8.40 -16.40
C LYS A 115 -12.92 8.79 -14.97
N TRP A 116 -12.88 10.08 -14.65
CA TRP A 116 -13.26 10.57 -13.32
C TRP A 116 -13.93 11.93 -13.37
N LYS A 117 -14.60 12.27 -12.27
CA LYS A 117 -15.10 13.61 -11.96
C LYS A 117 -14.52 14.03 -10.63
N ILE A 118 -14.26 15.32 -10.45
CA ILE A 118 -13.86 15.91 -9.17
C ILE A 118 -15.14 16.45 -8.52
N ASN A 119 -15.48 15.96 -7.33
CA ASN A 119 -16.62 16.47 -6.60
C ASN A 119 -16.21 17.68 -5.74
N THR A 120 -16.48 18.88 -6.25
CA THR A 120 -16.16 20.14 -5.56
C THR A 120 -17.04 20.40 -4.33
N LYS A 121 -18.24 19.82 -4.26
CA LYS A 121 -19.18 20.02 -3.13
C LYS A 121 -18.82 19.25 -1.86
N SER A 122 -17.94 18.25 -1.94
CA SER A 122 -17.53 17.41 -0.79
C SER A 122 -16.50 18.07 0.13
N ARG A 123 -15.94 19.22 -0.24
CA ARG A 123 -14.92 19.95 0.57
C ARG A 123 -15.35 20.35 1.97
N LEU A 124 -16.66 20.41 2.25
CA LEU A 124 -17.20 20.96 3.51
C LEU A 124 -17.51 19.90 4.58
N LYS A 125 -17.53 18.62 4.28
CA LYS A 125 -18.03 17.60 5.24
C LYS A 125 -16.97 16.66 5.85
N ASN A 126 -15.82 16.48 5.26
CA ASN A 126 -14.81 15.55 5.80
C ASN A 126 -13.48 16.27 6.01
N LYS A 127 -13.11 16.50 7.29
CA LYS A 127 -11.74 16.87 7.71
C LYS A 127 -10.80 15.67 7.53
N GLU A 128 -10.65 15.17 6.31
CA GLU A 128 -9.58 14.22 6.00
C GLU A 128 -8.24 14.95 6.13
N SER A 129 -7.28 14.34 6.82
CA SER A 129 -5.93 14.89 6.91
C SER A 129 -5.38 15.14 5.48
N ASN A 130 -5.10 16.41 5.18
CA ASN A 130 -4.60 16.81 3.86
C ASN A 130 -3.21 16.23 3.57
N LEU A 131 -2.42 16.02 4.61
CA LEU A 131 -1.06 15.51 4.52
C LEU A 131 -0.89 14.34 5.46
N LEU A 132 -0.63 13.16 4.89
CA LEU A 132 -0.18 11.99 5.62
C LEU A 132 1.19 11.58 5.09
N LYS A 133 2.20 11.63 5.96
CA LYS A 133 3.56 11.13 5.68
C LYS A 133 3.90 10.02 6.64
N LEU A 134 4.75 9.11 6.19
CA LEU A 134 5.24 8.02 7.01
C LEU A 134 6.77 8.00 6.95
N ASN A 135 7.42 8.06 8.11
CA ASN A 135 8.87 7.97 8.19
C ASN A 135 9.28 6.52 8.43
N SER A 136 10.02 5.95 7.50
CA SER A 136 10.55 4.58 7.53
C SER A 136 12.06 4.48 7.81
N ASN A 137 12.73 5.58 8.18
CA ASN A 137 14.18 5.60 8.44
C ASN A 137 14.62 4.56 9.47
N LYS A 138 13.76 4.27 10.47
CA LYS A 138 14.04 3.24 11.47
C LYS A 138 14.08 1.85 10.85
N ALA A 139 13.16 1.53 9.93
CA ALA A 139 13.17 0.26 9.21
C ALA A 139 14.42 0.15 8.31
N GLU A 140 14.79 1.23 7.64
CA GLU A 140 16.02 1.29 6.85
C GLU A 140 17.25 1.04 7.71
N LYS A 141 17.41 1.77 8.83
CA LYS A 141 18.58 1.69 9.69
C LYS A 141 18.73 0.32 10.39
N TYR A 142 17.66 -0.21 10.97
CA TYR A 142 17.76 -1.41 11.82
C TYR A 142 17.44 -2.72 11.10
N LEU A 143 16.61 -2.64 10.04
CA LEU A 143 16.20 -3.80 9.27
C LEU A 143 16.92 -3.91 7.93
N ASN A 144 17.67 -2.88 7.51
CA ASN A 144 18.21 -2.76 6.16
C ASN A 144 17.10 -2.95 5.10
N TRP A 145 15.94 -2.35 5.38
CA TRP A 145 14.79 -2.42 4.51
C TRP A 145 14.47 -1.04 3.91
N SER A 146 14.32 -0.98 2.63
CA SER A 146 13.75 0.16 1.90
C SER A 146 12.79 -0.34 0.82
N PRO A 147 11.80 0.45 0.39
CA PRO A 147 10.94 0.04 -0.71
C PRO A 147 11.77 -0.09 -2.00
N ILE A 148 11.49 -1.14 -2.78
CA ILE A 148 12.10 -1.40 -4.08
C ILE A 148 11.36 -0.61 -5.15
N LEU A 149 10.02 -0.67 -5.14
CA LEU A 149 9.19 -0.02 -6.13
C LEU A 149 9.05 1.48 -5.84
N ASN A 150 9.32 2.30 -6.83
CA ASN A 150 8.93 3.70 -6.80
C ASN A 150 7.42 3.87 -7.03
N PHE A 151 6.91 5.11 -6.95
CA PHE A 151 5.48 5.39 -7.13
C PHE A 151 4.93 4.89 -8.47
N LYS A 152 5.63 5.15 -9.58
CA LYS A 152 5.19 4.76 -10.92
C LYS A 152 5.13 3.24 -11.06
N ASP A 153 6.16 2.55 -10.58
CA ASP A 153 6.23 1.10 -10.63
C ASP A 153 5.16 0.46 -9.73
N SER A 154 4.93 0.99 -8.53
CA SER A 154 3.85 0.55 -7.64
C SER A 154 2.48 0.65 -8.32
N VAL A 155 2.22 1.76 -9.00
CA VAL A 155 0.97 1.96 -9.77
C VAL A 155 0.91 1.03 -10.97
N LYS A 156 2.00 0.85 -11.71
CA LYS A 156 2.07 -0.05 -12.87
C LYS A 156 1.82 -1.51 -12.47
N PHE A 157 2.48 -2.00 -11.41
CA PHE A 157 2.25 -3.35 -10.88
C PHE A 157 0.79 -3.56 -10.47
N THR A 158 0.22 -2.62 -9.73
CA THR A 158 -1.19 -2.65 -9.34
C THR A 158 -2.11 -2.66 -10.55
N THR A 159 -1.90 -1.75 -11.50
CA THR A 159 -2.76 -1.62 -12.69
C THR A 159 -2.71 -2.86 -13.58
N ASN A 160 -1.51 -3.41 -13.80
CA ASN A 160 -1.33 -4.62 -14.60
C ASN A 160 -2.05 -5.82 -13.98
N TRP A 161 -2.03 -5.95 -12.65
CA TRP A 161 -2.77 -7.00 -11.98
C TRP A 161 -4.27 -6.94 -12.25
N TYR A 162 -4.89 -5.73 -12.12
CA TYR A 162 -6.32 -5.56 -12.42
C TYR A 162 -6.62 -5.76 -13.90
N LYS A 163 -5.72 -5.33 -14.80
CA LYS A 163 -5.85 -5.56 -16.24
C LYS A 163 -5.89 -7.05 -16.55
N ASP A 164 -4.90 -7.79 -16.07
CA ASP A 164 -4.85 -9.24 -16.23
C ASP A 164 -6.09 -9.94 -15.64
N TYR A 165 -6.57 -9.47 -14.47
CA TYR A 165 -7.77 -10.02 -13.84
C TYR A 165 -9.03 -9.86 -14.70
N PHE A 166 -9.25 -8.68 -15.28
CA PHE A 166 -10.42 -8.43 -16.12
C PHE A 166 -10.31 -9.05 -17.52
N GLU A 167 -9.10 -9.18 -18.06
CA GLU A 167 -8.85 -9.80 -19.37
C GLU A 167 -8.85 -11.33 -19.31
N LYS A 168 -8.21 -11.91 -18.30
CA LYS A 168 -7.98 -13.37 -18.18
C LYS A 168 -9.02 -14.09 -17.31
N GLY A 169 -9.78 -13.33 -16.52
CA GLY A 169 -10.84 -13.83 -15.65
C GLY A 169 -10.41 -14.26 -14.25
N LYS A 170 -11.41 -14.34 -13.36
CA LYS A 170 -11.25 -14.59 -11.92
C LYS A 170 -10.52 -15.93 -11.62
N LYS A 171 -10.71 -16.95 -12.44
CA LYS A 171 -10.09 -18.26 -12.23
C LYS A 171 -8.57 -18.23 -12.21
N LEU A 172 -7.94 -17.25 -12.88
CA LEU A 172 -6.50 -17.10 -12.97
C LEU A 172 -5.88 -16.15 -11.91
N THR A 173 -6.67 -15.67 -10.95
CA THR A 173 -6.22 -14.72 -9.90
C THR A 173 -4.95 -15.18 -9.19
N ARG A 174 -4.85 -16.47 -8.82
CA ARG A 174 -3.65 -17.03 -8.17
C ARG A 174 -2.43 -16.96 -9.08
N SER A 175 -2.57 -17.32 -10.35
CA SER A 175 -1.48 -17.27 -11.34
C SER A 175 -1.03 -15.84 -11.59
N ILE A 176 -1.96 -14.88 -11.74
CA ILE A 176 -1.68 -13.47 -11.91
C ILE A 176 -0.88 -12.93 -10.71
N SER A 177 -1.28 -13.27 -9.49
CA SER A 177 -0.60 -12.84 -8.26
C SER A 177 0.80 -13.47 -8.16
N LYS A 178 0.95 -14.76 -8.48
CA LYS A 178 2.24 -15.44 -8.52
C LYS A 178 3.20 -14.78 -9.53
N ASN A 179 2.71 -14.44 -10.71
CA ASN A 179 3.51 -13.76 -11.73
C ASN A 179 3.95 -12.36 -11.26
N ASN A 180 3.11 -11.64 -10.52
CA ASN A 180 3.52 -10.37 -9.92
C ASN A 180 4.64 -10.53 -8.89
N ILE A 181 4.59 -11.57 -8.07
CA ILE A 181 5.65 -11.89 -7.09
C ILE A 181 6.97 -12.21 -7.81
N ILE A 182 6.91 -13.05 -8.86
CA ILE A 182 8.10 -13.39 -9.65
C ILE A 182 8.73 -12.12 -10.23
N ARG A 183 7.95 -11.29 -10.93
CA ARG A 183 8.43 -10.02 -11.49
C ARG A 183 8.99 -9.06 -10.45
N TYR A 184 8.48 -9.07 -9.24
CA TYR A 184 8.98 -8.25 -8.15
C TYR A 184 10.35 -8.76 -7.65
N ASN A 185 10.57 -10.07 -7.65
CA ASN A 185 11.84 -10.66 -7.25
C ASN A 185 12.95 -10.48 -8.31
N ASP A 186 12.57 -10.21 -9.57
CA ASP A 186 13.50 -9.97 -10.68
C ASP A 186 14.02 -8.51 -10.74
N ILE A 187 13.56 -7.62 -9.82
CA ILE A 187 14.02 -6.23 -9.68
C ILE A 187 15.18 -6.14 -8.69
#